data_bc044f8d53f5b7284bc8c9ad9406fd35
#
_entry.id   bc044f8d53f5b7284bc8c9ad9406fd35
#
_cell.length_a   1.000
_cell.length_b   1.000
_cell.length_c   1.000
_cell.angle_alpha   90.00
_cell.angle_beta   90.00
_cell.angle_gamma   90.00
#
_symmetry.space_group_name_H-M   'P 1'
#
loop_
_entity.id
_entity.type
_entity.pdbx_description
1 polymer ?
#
loop_
_entity_poly.entity_id
_entity_poly.type
_entity_poly.pdbx_seq_one_letter_code
_entity_poly.pdbx_strand_id
1 'polypeptide(L)'
;FFDPKAEDAANYGGIGAVIGHEIGHGFDDQGSQYDGDGKLNNWWTDEDRKNFEARTGALIAQYNSFVPLQLAEKYADDPDKAPHVNGALTIGENIGDLGGVNIALKAYAFALGKAAGKSDAEEDGSPAAIKALLDTAPEMDGFTGLQRFFLSYASIWRTKNRDELAEQYLQIDPHSPAEFRTNGIASNVDLFYDAFGVTEGDAMWLAPKDRVRIW
;
A
#
# COMPACT_ATOMS: atom_id res chain seq x y z
N PHE A 1 2.52 1.34 -16.83
CA PHE A 1 3.07 0.62 -15.66
C PHE A 1 3.57 -0.78 -15.99
N PHE A 2 3.18 -1.38 -17.11
CA PHE A 2 3.67 -2.68 -17.55
C PHE A 2 4.73 -2.52 -18.65
N ASP A 3 5.88 -3.16 -18.44
CA ASP A 3 6.91 -3.27 -19.47
C ASP A 3 7.25 -4.77 -19.69
N PRO A 4 6.95 -5.34 -20.89
CA PRO A 4 7.23 -6.75 -21.17
C PRO A 4 8.73 -7.09 -21.20
N LYS A 5 9.60 -6.09 -21.16
CA LYS A 5 11.06 -6.27 -21.09
C LYS A 5 11.63 -6.07 -19.68
N ALA A 6 10.82 -5.54 -18.75
CA ALA A 6 11.24 -5.38 -17.38
C ALA A 6 11.19 -6.73 -16.65
N GLU A 7 11.95 -6.82 -15.58
CA GLU A 7 11.92 -7.96 -14.67
C GLU A 7 10.59 -8.06 -13.90
N ASP A 8 10.31 -9.24 -13.34
CA ASP A 8 9.09 -9.51 -12.59
C ASP A 8 8.95 -8.57 -11.38
N ALA A 9 10.00 -8.35 -10.58
CA ALA A 9 9.94 -7.44 -9.44
C ALA A 9 9.44 -6.05 -9.82
N ALA A 10 9.87 -5.51 -10.96
CA ALA A 10 9.44 -4.21 -11.46
C ALA A 10 7.97 -4.22 -11.90
N ASN A 11 7.52 -5.27 -12.61
CA ASN A 11 6.13 -5.38 -13.06
C ASN A 11 5.17 -5.66 -11.90
N TYR A 12 5.53 -6.53 -10.96
CA TYR A 12 4.69 -6.79 -9.79
C TYR A 12 4.63 -5.57 -8.85
N GLY A 13 5.73 -4.84 -8.66
CA GLY A 13 5.75 -3.60 -7.88
C GLY A 13 5.00 -2.44 -8.55
N GLY A 14 4.97 -2.40 -9.88
CA GLY A 14 4.22 -1.41 -10.65
C GLY A 14 2.78 -1.83 -10.89
N ILE A 15 2.51 -2.40 -12.08
CA ILE A 15 1.16 -2.77 -12.50
C ILE A 15 0.52 -3.83 -11.59
N GLY A 16 1.32 -4.72 -10.99
CA GLY A 16 0.80 -5.74 -10.07
C GLY A 16 0.11 -5.12 -8.86
N ALA A 17 0.73 -4.10 -8.25
CA ALA A 17 0.13 -3.37 -7.14
C ALA A 17 -1.15 -2.63 -7.57
N VAL A 18 -1.18 -2.05 -8.77
CA VAL A 18 -2.38 -1.39 -9.32
C VAL A 18 -3.50 -2.40 -9.58
N ILE A 19 -3.21 -3.56 -10.14
CA ILE A 19 -4.23 -4.62 -10.35
C ILE A 19 -4.81 -5.07 -9.00
N GLY A 20 -3.97 -5.27 -8.00
CA GLY A 20 -4.43 -5.62 -6.66
C GLY A 20 -5.27 -4.52 -6.00
N HIS A 21 -4.91 -3.25 -6.22
CA HIS A 21 -5.66 -2.08 -5.81
C HIS A 21 -7.08 -2.07 -6.42
N GLU A 22 -7.19 -2.19 -7.73
CA GLU A 22 -8.47 -2.18 -8.45
C GLU A 22 -9.40 -3.34 -8.01
N ILE A 23 -8.84 -4.53 -7.78
CA ILE A 23 -9.59 -5.64 -7.19
C ILE A 23 -10.05 -5.29 -5.78
N GLY A 24 -9.20 -4.60 -5.01
CA GLY A 24 -9.46 -4.17 -3.64
C GLY A 24 -10.67 -3.26 -3.49
N HIS A 25 -11.02 -2.48 -4.52
CA HIS A 25 -12.20 -1.60 -4.51
C HIS A 25 -13.53 -2.35 -4.31
N GLY A 26 -13.60 -3.63 -4.64
CA GLY A 26 -14.75 -4.47 -4.31
C GLY A 26 -14.96 -4.68 -2.79
N PHE A 27 -13.95 -4.39 -1.99
CA PHE A 27 -13.89 -4.68 -0.55
C PHE A 27 -13.46 -3.48 0.30
N ASP A 28 -13.42 -2.27 -0.26
CA ASP A 28 -13.15 -1.03 0.46
C ASP A 28 -14.40 -0.54 1.22
N ASP A 29 -14.36 0.69 1.75
CA ASP A 29 -15.46 1.28 2.51
C ASP A 29 -16.75 1.45 1.70
N GLN A 30 -16.64 1.64 0.38
CA GLN A 30 -17.78 1.77 -0.53
C GLN A 30 -18.16 0.43 -1.16
N GLY A 31 -17.20 -0.27 -1.79
CA GLY A 31 -17.44 -1.53 -2.48
C GLY A 31 -17.94 -2.63 -1.56
N SER A 32 -17.50 -2.65 -0.30
CA SER A 32 -17.96 -3.61 0.71
C SER A 32 -19.46 -3.53 1.05
N GLN A 33 -20.14 -2.48 0.60
CA GLN A 33 -21.61 -2.30 0.77
C GLN A 33 -22.40 -3.07 -0.30
N TYR A 34 -21.74 -3.57 -1.34
CA TYR A 34 -22.37 -4.29 -2.43
C TYR A 34 -22.07 -5.78 -2.33
N ASP A 35 -23.06 -6.60 -2.68
CA ASP A 35 -22.89 -8.06 -2.77
C ASP A 35 -22.27 -8.49 -4.10
N GLY A 36 -22.05 -9.81 -4.27
CA GLY A 36 -21.45 -10.38 -5.47
C GLY A 36 -22.28 -10.19 -6.76
N ASP A 37 -23.54 -9.79 -6.66
CA ASP A 37 -24.42 -9.42 -7.80
C ASP A 37 -24.36 -7.91 -8.08
N GLY A 38 -23.57 -7.13 -7.33
CA GLY A 38 -23.50 -5.67 -7.46
C GLY A 38 -24.71 -4.93 -6.87
N LYS A 39 -25.48 -5.56 -5.98
CA LYS A 39 -26.60 -4.93 -5.31
C LYS A 39 -26.16 -4.34 -3.98
N LEU A 40 -26.66 -3.16 -3.64
CA LEU A 40 -26.49 -2.57 -2.32
C LEU A 40 -27.18 -3.46 -1.28
N ASN A 41 -26.40 -4.30 -0.64
CA ASN A 41 -26.88 -5.33 0.28
C ASN A 41 -25.83 -5.65 1.32
N ASN A 42 -26.15 -5.54 2.60
CA ASN A 42 -25.25 -5.93 3.67
C ASN A 42 -25.15 -7.46 3.74
N TRP A 43 -24.04 -7.99 3.26
CA TRP A 43 -23.72 -9.43 3.28
C TRP A 43 -22.71 -9.81 4.39
N TRP A 44 -22.21 -8.82 5.12
CA TRP A 44 -21.25 -9.00 6.19
C TRP A 44 -21.97 -9.45 7.47
N THR A 45 -21.28 -10.26 8.31
CA THR A 45 -21.70 -10.42 9.70
C THR A 45 -21.43 -9.13 10.47
N ASP A 46 -22.14 -8.94 11.59
CA ASP A 46 -21.90 -7.78 12.46
C ASP A 46 -20.46 -7.77 13.01
N GLU A 47 -19.87 -8.96 13.26
CA GLU A 47 -18.49 -9.09 13.72
C GLU A 47 -17.49 -8.70 12.64
N ASP A 48 -17.66 -9.17 11.41
CA ASP A 48 -16.79 -8.82 10.29
C ASP A 48 -16.83 -7.31 10.04
N ARG A 49 -18.04 -6.72 10.00
CA ARG A 49 -18.20 -5.28 9.82
C ARG A 49 -17.50 -4.50 10.92
N LYS A 50 -17.67 -4.87 12.18
CA LYS A 50 -17.00 -4.24 13.32
C LYS A 50 -15.47 -4.34 13.23
N ASN A 51 -14.95 -5.51 12.84
CA ASN A 51 -13.51 -5.71 12.67
C ASN A 51 -12.96 -4.88 11.53
N PHE A 52 -13.66 -4.80 10.41
CA PHE A 52 -13.31 -3.93 9.29
C PHE A 52 -13.28 -2.45 9.70
N GLU A 53 -14.32 -1.96 10.36
CA GLU A 53 -14.42 -0.57 10.83
C GLU A 53 -13.31 -0.21 11.84
N ALA A 54 -12.93 -1.14 12.71
CA ALA A 54 -11.81 -0.92 13.64
C ALA A 54 -10.48 -0.75 12.90
N ARG A 55 -10.22 -1.57 11.87
CA ARG A 55 -9.00 -1.51 11.07
C ARG A 55 -8.97 -0.26 10.18
N THR A 56 -10.08 0.04 9.51
CA THR A 56 -10.19 1.25 8.66
C THR A 56 -10.10 2.51 9.51
N GLY A 57 -10.68 2.52 10.71
CA GLY A 57 -10.55 3.62 11.67
C GLY A 57 -9.10 3.88 12.09
N ALA A 58 -8.30 2.83 12.27
CA ALA A 58 -6.87 2.96 12.55
C ALA A 58 -6.12 3.58 11.36
N LEU A 59 -6.43 3.16 10.13
CA LEU A 59 -5.82 3.72 8.92
C LEU A 59 -6.22 5.18 8.72
N ILE A 60 -7.49 5.53 8.93
CA ILE A 60 -7.97 6.92 8.90
C ILE A 60 -7.19 7.79 9.89
N ALA A 61 -7.04 7.33 11.15
CA ALA A 61 -6.31 8.07 12.18
C ALA A 61 -4.84 8.27 11.79
N GLN A 62 -4.20 7.26 11.20
CA GLN A 62 -2.83 7.34 10.72
C GLN A 62 -2.69 8.41 9.62
N TYR A 63 -3.58 8.38 8.61
CA TYR A 63 -3.52 9.34 7.50
C TYR A 63 -3.90 10.76 7.92
N ASN A 64 -4.80 10.94 8.87
CA ASN A 64 -5.11 12.26 9.45
C ASN A 64 -3.89 12.93 10.12
N SER A 65 -2.87 12.19 10.48
CA SER A 65 -1.63 12.75 11.04
C SER A 65 -0.67 13.29 9.99
N PHE A 66 -0.86 12.97 8.73
CA PHE A 66 0.07 13.31 7.66
C PHE A 66 -0.12 14.73 7.13
N VAL A 67 0.98 15.43 7.01
CA VAL A 67 1.10 16.72 6.31
C VAL A 67 2.08 16.54 5.16
N PRO A 68 1.69 16.83 3.90
CA PRO A 68 2.63 16.76 2.77
C PRO A 68 3.88 17.62 3.03
N LEU A 69 5.06 17.06 2.77
CA LEU A 69 6.34 17.73 3.05
C LEU A 69 6.41 19.14 2.44
N GLN A 70 5.97 19.29 1.17
CA GLN A 70 5.96 20.60 0.51
C GLN A 70 5.05 21.62 1.22
N LEU A 71 3.95 21.18 1.85
CA LEU A 71 3.07 22.07 2.59
C LEU A 71 3.58 22.32 4.01
N ALA A 72 4.23 21.33 4.65
CA ALA A 72 4.95 21.56 5.88
C ALA A 72 6.07 22.63 5.70
N GLU A 73 6.80 22.60 4.59
CA GLU A 73 7.79 23.62 4.23
C GLU A 73 7.15 24.99 3.99
N LYS A 74 6.03 25.05 3.26
CA LYS A 74 5.29 26.30 3.01
C LYS A 74 4.78 26.95 4.29
N TYR A 75 4.37 26.17 5.27
CA TYR A 75 3.81 26.63 6.55
C TYR A 75 4.84 26.54 7.70
N ALA A 76 6.15 26.53 7.41
CA ALA A 76 7.19 26.38 8.41
C ALA A 76 7.16 27.45 9.51
N ASP A 77 6.71 28.68 9.21
CA ASP A 77 6.57 29.77 10.18
C ASP A 77 5.32 29.64 11.07
N ASP A 78 4.34 28.82 10.68
CA ASP A 78 3.11 28.58 11.45
C ASP A 78 2.62 27.13 11.17
N PRO A 79 3.28 26.11 11.73
CA PRO A 79 2.99 24.70 11.41
C PRO A 79 1.55 24.25 11.71
N ASP A 80 0.89 24.91 12.67
CA ASP A 80 -0.49 24.60 13.04
C ASP A 80 -1.51 24.93 11.93
N LYS A 81 -1.09 25.73 10.93
CA LYS A 81 -1.89 26.05 9.75
C LYS A 81 -1.67 25.10 8.56
N ALA A 82 -0.67 24.23 8.64
CA ALA A 82 -0.43 23.28 7.56
C ALA A 82 -1.62 22.32 7.43
N PRO A 83 -2.20 22.17 6.22
CA PRO A 83 -3.33 21.29 6.06
C PRO A 83 -2.91 19.82 6.09
N HIS A 84 -3.68 19.02 6.82
CA HIS A 84 -3.48 17.57 6.92
C HIS A 84 -4.25 16.82 5.82
N VAL A 85 -3.85 15.59 5.57
CA VAL A 85 -4.62 14.64 4.78
C VAL A 85 -5.96 14.37 5.48
N ASN A 86 -7.03 14.29 4.70
CA ASN A 86 -8.33 13.84 5.19
C ASN A 86 -8.43 12.32 5.03
N GLY A 87 -8.04 11.58 6.07
CA GLY A 87 -8.02 10.12 6.03
C GLY A 87 -9.39 9.49 5.80
N ALA A 88 -10.49 10.15 6.17
CA ALA A 88 -11.83 9.65 5.90
C ALA A 88 -12.23 9.84 4.43
N LEU A 89 -11.78 10.91 3.78
CA LEU A 89 -11.99 11.12 2.35
C LEU A 89 -11.19 10.11 1.51
N THR A 90 -10.00 9.76 1.97
CA THR A 90 -9.04 8.95 1.19
C THR A 90 -9.04 7.46 1.57
N ILE A 91 -9.94 7.01 2.47
CA ILE A 91 -9.87 5.66 3.05
C ILE A 91 -9.99 4.55 2.00
N GLY A 92 -10.90 4.68 1.02
CA GLY A 92 -11.09 3.66 -0.02
C GLY A 92 -9.82 3.44 -0.83
N GLU A 93 -9.20 4.52 -1.27
CA GLU A 93 -7.95 4.50 -2.02
C GLU A 93 -6.78 3.95 -1.18
N ASN A 94 -6.71 4.33 0.11
CA ASN A 94 -5.68 3.82 1.01
C ASN A 94 -5.83 2.31 1.29
N ILE A 95 -7.07 1.80 1.35
CA ILE A 95 -7.35 0.36 1.46
C ILE A 95 -6.91 -0.35 0.18
N GLY A 96 -7.26 0.21 -0.99
CA GLY A 96 -6.85 -0.30 -2.29
C GLY A 96 -5.32 -0.40 -2.41
N ASP A 97 -4.61 0.67 -2.07
CA ASP A 97 -3.14 0.70 -2.13
C ASP A 97 -2.49 -0.32 -1.18
N LEU A 98 -2.94 -0.39 0.08
CA LEU A 98 -2.38 -1.30 1.07
C LEU A 98 -2.66 -2.76 0.71
N GLY A 99 -3.88 -3.06 0.29
CA GLY A 99 -4.27 -4.39 -0.20
C GLY A 99 -3.51 -4.75 -1.48
N GLY A 100 -3.44 -3.82 -2.42
CA GLY A 100 -2.77 -4.00 -3.70
C GLY A 100 -1.30 -4.37 -3.57
N VAL A 101 -0.54 -3.66 -2.72
CA VAL A 101 0.87 -3.98 -2.45
C VAL A 101 1.01 -5.38 -1.84
N ASN A 102 0.19 -5.73 -0.84
CA ASN A 102 0.26 -7.04 -0.20
C ASN A 102 -0.12 -8.19 -1.15
N ILE A 103 -1.15 -7.99 -1.99
CA ILE A 103 -1.55 -8.97 -3.01
C ILE A 103 -0.44 -9.13 -4.05
N ALA A 104 0.15 -8.03 -4.53
CA ALA A 104 1.22 -8.07 -5.52
C ALA A 104 2.49 -8.75 -5.00
N LEU A 105 2.85 -8.55 -3.72
CA LEU A 105 3.96 -9.25 -3.07
C LEU A 105 3.73 -10.77 -3.04
N LYS A 106 2.52 -11.21 -2.71
CA LYS A 106 2.16 -12.64 -2.74
C LYS A 106 2.21 -13.19 -4.17
N ALA A 107 1.65 -12.47 -5.12
CA ALA A 107 1.66 -12.87 -6.53
C ALA A 107 3.09 -12.97 -7.08
N TYR A 108 3.97 -12.04 -6.72
CA TYR A 108 5.39 -12.11 -7.07
C TYR A 108 6.08 -13.32 -6.45
N ALA A 109 5.84 -13.59 -5.16
CA ALA A 109 6.39 -14.77 -4.50
C ALA A 109 5.96 -16.06 -5.20
N PHE A 110 4.68 -16.20 -5.55
CA PHE A 110 4.18 -17.38 -6.27
C PHE A 110 4.76 -17.50 -7.68
N ALA A 111 4.95 -16.39 -8.39
CA ALA A 111 5.63 -16.39 -9.68
C ALA A 111 7.07 -16.93 -9.58
N LEU A 112 7.81 -16.52 -8.56
CA LEU A 112 9.15 -17.06 -8.27
C LEU A 112 9.10 -18.55 -7.93
N GLY A 113 8.14 -18.99 -7.12
CA GLY A 113 7.91 -20.40 -6.81
C GLY A 113 7.64 -21.23 -8.06
N LYS A 114 6.79 -20.76 -8.93
CA LYS A 114 6.45 -21.41 -10.21
C LYS A 114 7.66 -21.48 -11.14
N ALA A 115 8.44 -20.42 -11.23
CA ALA A 115 9.68 -20.39 -12.00
C ALA A 115 10.71 -21.41 -11.46
N ALA A 116 10.68 -21.69 -10.17
CA ALA A 116 11.50 -22.73 -9.50
C ALA A 116 10.91 -24.14 -9.59
N GLY A 117 9.79 -24.34 -10.32
CA GLY A 117 9.16 -25.64 -10.55
C GLY A 117 8.21 -26.11 -9.45
N LYS A 118 7.79 -25.23 -8.52
CA LYS A 118 6.75 -25.55 -7.54
C LYS A 118 5.38 -25.59 -8.22
N SER A 119 4.52 -26.50 -7.77
CA SER A 119 3.12 -26.57 -8.21
C SER A 119 2.23 -25.66 -7.37
N ASP A 120 1.11 -25.21 -7.93
CA ASP A 120 0.11 -24.38 -7.21
C ASP A 120 -0.41 -25.08 -5.93
N ALA A 121 -0.38 -26.41 -5.89
CA ALA A 121 -0.80 -27.21 -4.71
C ALA A 121 0.23 -27.20 -3.57
N GLU A 122 1.46 -26.72 -3.82
CA GLU A 122 2.54 -26.59 -2.84
C GLU A 122 2.69 -25.15 -2.34
N GLU A 123 1.84 -24.24 -2.80
CA GLU A 123 1.87 -22.84 -2.41
C GLU A 123 1.32 -22.65 -1.00
N ASP A 124 2.23 -22.49 -0.04
CA ASP A 124 1.92 -22.04 1.31
C ASP A 124 1.88 -20.49 1.31
N GLY A 125 0.70 -19.92 1.53
CA GLY A 125 0.48 -18.47 1.63
C GLY A 125 0.88 -17.86 2.97
N SER A 126 1.53 -18.61 3.87
CA SER A 126 1.99 -18.07 5.15
C SER A 126 3.05 -16.96 4.95
N PRO A 127 3.13 -15.97 5.86
CA PRO A 127 4.12 -14.89 5.73
C PRO A 127 5.58 -15.41 5.61
N ALA A 128 5.90 -16.49 6.32
CA ALA A 128 7.24 -17.08 6.27
C ALA A 128 7.53 -17.73 4.91
N ALA A 129 6.55 -18.45 4.33
CA ALA A 129 6.71 -19.08 3.03
C ALA A 129 6.78 -18.03 1.91
N ILE A 130 5.96 -16.99 1.97
CA ILE A 130 6.00 -15.85 1.03
C ILE A 130 7.38 -15.19 1.08
N LYS A 131 7.89 -14.87 2.28
CA LYS A 131 9.22 -14.29 2.43
C LYS A 131 10.31 -15.20 1.85
N ALA A 132 10.27 -16.49 2.17
CA ALA A 132 11.25 -17.46 1.66
C ALA A 132 11.28 -17.53 0.12
N LEU A 133 10.12 -17.39 -0.54
CA LEU A 133 10.04 -17.31 -2.00
C LEU A 133 10.62 -15.99 -2.53
N LEU A 134 10.29 -14.86 -1.93
CA LEU A 134 10.80 -13.55 -2.32
C LEU A 134 12.33 -13.46 -2.17
N ASP A 135 12.91 -14.11 -1.16
CA ASP A 135 14.35 -14.18 -0.94
C ASP A 135 15.09 -14.99 -2.04
N THR A 136 14.37 -15.78 -2.87
CA THR A 136 14.98 -16.50 -4.01
C THR A 136 15.20 -15.61 -5.23
N ALA A 137 14.62 -14.42 -5.28
CA ALA A 137 14.80 -13.50 -6.39
C ALA A 137 16.29 -13.11 -6.51
N PRO A 138 16.86 -13.11 -7.72
CA PRO A 138 18.26 -12.75 -7.90
C PRO A 138 18.51 -11.29 -7.50
N GLU A 139 19.67 -11.03 -6.93
CA GLU A 139 20.17 -9.67 -6.74
C GLU A 139 20.58 -9.08 -8.09
N MET A 140 20.20 -7.84 -8.37
CA MET A 140 20.54 -7.11 -9.60
C MET A 140 20.88 -5.67 -9.25
N ASP A 141 21.97 -5.16 -9.80
CA ASP A 141 22.46 -3.79 -9.59
C ASP A 141 22.63 -3.42 -8.11
N GLY A 142 22.94 -4.41 -7.26
CA GLY A 142 23.11 -4.23 -5.80
C GLY A 142 21.80 -4.17 -5.01
N PHE A 143 20.65 -4.48 -5.64
CA PHE A 143 19.35 -4.53 -4.98
C PHE A 143 18.77 -5.94 -4.99
N THR A 144 18.16 -6.34 -3.86
CA THR A 144 17.35 -7.56 -3.79
C THR A 144 16.07 -7.43 -4.62
N GLY A 145 15.44 -8.54 -4.99
CA GLY A 145 14.16 -8.52 -5.69
C GLY A 145 13.08 -7.76 -4.92
N LEU A 146 13.06 -7.91 -3.60
CA LEU A 146 12.12 -7.22 -2.72
C LEU A 146 12.35 -5.70 -2.69
N GLN A 147 13.62 -5.26 -2.64
CA GLN A 147 13.94 -3.83 -2.76
C GLN A 147 13.50 -3.26 -4.10
N ARG A 148 13.76 -3.98 -5.21
CA ARG A 148 13.34 -3.53 -6.55
C ARG A 148 11.82 -3.46 -6.71
N PHE A 149 11.09 -4.37 -6.07
CA PHE A 149 9.63 -4.30 -6.00
C PHE A 149 9.16 -2.97 -5.37
N PHE A 150 9.65 -2.63 -4.18
CA PHE A 150 9.24 -1.39 -3.52
C PHE A 150 9.72 -0.13 -4.25
N LEU A 151 10.91 -0.16 -4.85
CA LEU A 151 11.41 0.95 -5.67
C LEU A 151 10.56 1.15 -6.93
N SER A 152 10.10 0.07 -7.55
CA SER A 152 9.16 0.14 -8.68
C SER A 152 7.82 0.71 -8.22
N TYR A 153 7.26 0.21 -7.13
CA TYR A 153 6.04 0.76 -6.55
C TYR A 153 6.15 2.26 -6.27
N ALA A 154 7.23 2.69 -5.61
CA ALA A 154 7.45 4.11 -5.36
C ALA A 154 7.56 4.93 -6.65
N SER A 155 8.14 4.34 -7.71
CA SER A 155 8.38 5.04 -8.96
C SER A 155 7.11 5.44 -9.71
N ILE A 156 6.00 4.71 -9.55
CA ILE A 156 4.72 5.02 -10.20
C ILE A 156 4.04 6.26 -9.61
N TRP A 157 4.40 6.63 -8.39
CA TRP A 157 3.85 7.78 -7.66
C TRP A 157 4.70 9.05 -7.79
N ARG A 158 5.73 9.08 -8.63
CA ARG A 158 6.58 10.26 -8.84
C ARG A 158 5.79 11.38 -9.52
N THR A 159 5.27 12.28 -8.72
CA THR A 159 4.54 13.47 -9.18
C THR A 159 5.10 14.72 -8.51
N LYS A 160 4.80 15.87 -9.07
CA LYS A 160 5.09 17.17 -8.48
C LYS A 160 3.96 18.14 -8.81
N ASN A 161 3.32 18.65 -7.79
CA ASN A 161 2.25 19.64 -7.90
C ASN A 161 2.72 21.00 -7.42
N ARG A 162 2.03 22.08 -7.85
CA ARG A 162 2.14 23.39 -7.21
C ARG A 162 1.42 23.35 -5.87
N ASP A 163 1.82 24.23 -4.94
CA ASP A 163 1.27 24.25 -3.58
C ASP A 163 -0.24 24.44 -3.57
N GLU A 164 -0.77 25.36 -4.40
CA GLU A 164 -2.19 25.65 -4.46
C GLU A 164 -3.00 24.41 -4.93
N LEU A 165 -2.44 23.63 -5.87
CA LEU A 165 -3.06 22.41 -6.34
C LEU A 165 -2.98 21.29 -5.27
N ALA A 166 -1.85 21.20 -4.57
CA ALA A 166 -1.68 20.25 -3.47
C ALA A 166 -2.69 20.53 -2.34
N GLU A 167 -2.88 21.80 -1.96
CA GLU A 167 -3.90 22.19 -0.98
C GLU A 167 -5.32 21.88 -1.46
N GLN A 168 -5.62 22.16 -2.73
CA GLN A 168 -6.91 21.85 -3.31
C GLN A 168 -7.20 20.34 -3.29
N TYR A 169 -6.24 19.52 -3.67
CA TYR A 169 -6.39 18.06 -3.68
C TYR A 169 -6.67 17.49 -2.29
N LEU A 170 -6.09 18.02 -1.23
CA LEU A 170 -6.42 17.60 0.14
C LEU A 170 -7.89 17.79 0.52
N GLN A 171 -8.62 18.65 -0.21
CA GLN A 171 -10.03 18.94 0.04
C GLN A 171 -11.01 18.13 -0.83
N ILE A 172 -10.58 17.76 -2.04
CA ILE A 172 -11.50 17.23 -3.05
C ILE A 172 -11.10 15.90 -3.67
N ASP A 173 -9.83 15.51 -3.58
CA ASP A 173 -9.33 14.28 -4.20
C ASP A 173 -9.51 13.11 -3.23
N PRO A 174 -10.19 12.00 -3.64
CA PRO A 174 -10.29 10.80 -2.82
C PRO A 174 -8.96 10.06 -2.69
N HIS A 175 -7.93 10.43 -3.48
CA HIS A 175 -6.61 9.86 -3.36
C HIS A 175 -5.74 10.65 -2.38
N SER A 176 -5.00 9.95 -1.57
CA SER A 176 -3.95 10.56 -0.76
C SER A 176 -2.84 11.13 -1.64
N PRO A 177 -2.12 12.20 -1.21
CA PRO A 177 -0.93 12.66 -1.92
C PRO A 177 0.05 11.52 -2.21
N ALA A 178 0.70 11.59 -3.38
CA ALA A 178 1.61 10.54 -3.87
C ALA A 178 2.69 10.13 -2.86
N GLU A 179 3.18 11.08 -2.05
CA GLU A 179 4.09 10.83 -0.93
C GLU A 179 3.53 9.77 0.03
N PHE A 180 2.24 9.84 0.37
CA PHE A 180 1.61 8.92 1.33
C PHE A 180 1.02 7.67 0.68
N ARG A 181 0.73 7.71 -0.63
CA ARG A 181 0.48 6.48 -1.39
C ARG A 181 1.74 5.60 -1.44
N THR A 182 2.93 6.18 -1.32
CA THR A 182 4.19 5.46 -1.20
C THR A 182 4.56 5.18 0.25
N ASN A 183 4.90 6.22 1.00
CA ASN A 183 5.52 6.09 2.32
C ASN A 183 4.52 5.63 3.39
N GLY A 184 3.29 6.13 3.35
CA GLY A 184 2.23 5.73 4.27
C GLY A 184 1.85 4.27 4.11
N ILE A 185 1.82 3.76 2.87
CA ILE A 185 1.56 2.36 2.59
C ILE A 185 2.74 1.49 2.98
N ALA A 186 3.96 1.81 2.54
CA ALA A 186 5.16 1.01 2.82
C ALA A 186 5.39 0.82 4.32
N SER A 187 5.14 1.87 5.13
CA SER A 187 5.28 1.80 6.59
C SER A 187 4.33 0.80 7.27
N ASN A 188 3.27 0.35 6.59
CA ASN A 188 2.35 -0.67 7.09
C ASN A 188 2.70 -2.10 6.63
N VAL A 189 3.70 -2.27 5.76
CA VAL A 189 4.07 -3.56 5.16
C VAL A 189 5.32 -4.13 5.81
N ASP A 190 5.22 -5.25 6.53
CA ASP A 190 6.36 -5.83 7.26
C ASP A 190 7.56 -6.12 6.35
N LEU A 191 7.33 -6.60 5.13
CA LEU A 191 8.39 -6.90 4.16
C LEU A 191 9.18 -5.66 3.72
N PHE A 192 8.64 -4.45 3.89
CA PHE A 192 9.39 -3.22 3.67
C PHE A 192 10.53 -3.06 4.68
N TYR A 193 10.26 -3.40 5.93
CA TYR A 193 11.27 -3.35 6.99
C TYR A 193 12.39 -4.37 6.75
N ASP A 194 12.02 -5.58 6.32
CA ASP A 194 12.99 -6.61 5.93
C ASP A 194 13.84 -6.17 4.73
N ALA A 195 13.21 -5.53 3.73
CA ALA A 195 13.90 -5.11 2.51
C ALA A 195 14.97 -4.04 2.75
N PHE A 196 14.67 -3.07 3.61
CA PHE A 196 15.51 -1.88 3.78
C PHE A 196 16.19 -1.80 5.14
N GLY A 197 15.99 -2.77 6.02
CA GLY A 197 16.58 -2.79 7.35
C GLY A 197 16.09 -1.64 8.23
N VAL A 198 14.84 -1.19 8.06
CA VAL A 198 14.25 -0.09 8.81
C VAL A 198 14.02 -0.51 10.26
N THR A 199 14.48 0.30 11.18
CA THR A 199 14.48 0.03 12.62
C THR A 199 13.92 1.21 13.42
N GLU A 200 13.68 1.00 14.70
CA GLU A 200 13.21 2.07 15.59
C GLU A 200 14.17 3.27 15.56
N GLY A 201 13.61 4.47 15.32
CA GLY A 201 14.36 5.72 15.14
C GLY A 201 14.46 6.19 13.69
N ASP A 202 14.20 5.32 12.71
CA ASP A 202 14.12 5.74 11.31
C ASP A 202 12.79 6.45 11.01
N ALA A 203 12.79 7.41 10.09
CA ALA A 203 11.63 8.26 9.79
C ALA A 203 10.38 7.49 9.34
N MET A 204 10.55 6.34 8.68
CA MET A 204 9.45 5.48 8.23
C MET A 204 9.15 4.33 9.20
N TRP A 205 9.78 4.33 10.40
CA TRP A 205 9.51 3.30 11.39
C TRP A 205 8.10 3.43 11.97
N LEU A 206 7.37 2.33 11.95
CA LEU A 206 6.09 2.17 12.63
C LEU A 206 6.17 0.89 13.46
N ALA A 207 5.85 0.97 14.74
CA ALA A 207 5.91 -0.20 15.61
C ALA A 207 4.97 -1.30 15.08
N PRO A 208 5.32 -2.59 15.16
CA PRO A 208 4.52 -3.67 14.57
C PRO A 208 3.05 -3.68 15.00
N LYS A 209 2.76 -3.26 16.23
CA LYS A 209 1.38 -3.16 16.77
C LYS A 209 0.56 -2.03 16.14
N ASP A 210 1.23 -1.03 15.55
CA ASP A 210 0.62 0.16 14.98
C ASP A 210 0.52 0.06 13.44
N ARG A 211 1.09 -1.01 12.84
CA ARG A 211 0.95 -1.31 11.41
C ARG A 211 -0.45 -1.82 11.12
N VAL A 212 -1.15 -1.14 10.25
CA VAL A 212 -2.52 -1.50 9.88
C VAL A 212 -2.51 -2.62 8.85
N ARG A 213 -3.35 -3.60 9.05
CA ARG A 213 -3.66 -4.68 8.08
C ARG A 213 -5.17 -4.77 7.95
N ILE A 214 -5.67 -4.55 6.75
CA ILE A 214 -7.11 -4.65 6.48
C ILE A 214 -7.47 -6.10 6.16
N TRP A 215 -6.72 -6.72 5.23
CA TRP A 215 -6.92 -8.08 4.72
C TRP A 215 -5.75 -9.01 5.03
#